data_df78abeeb6e2e1f3eaa991aa711bab67
#
_entry.id   df78abeeb6e2e1f3eaa991aa711bab67
#
_cell.length_a   1.000
_cell.length_b   1.000
_cell.length_c   1.000
_cell.angle_alpha   90.00
_cell.angle_beta   90.00
_cell.angle_gamma   90.00
#
_symmetry.space_group_name_H-M   'P 1'
#
loop_
_entity.id
_entity.type
_entity.pdbx_description
1 polymer ?
#
loop_
_entity_poly.entity_id
_entity_poly.type
_entity_poly.pdbx_seq_one_letter_code
_entity_poly.pdbx_strand_id
1 'polypeptide(L)'
;MHKQSDVRLLFATRIARLFAYGFLSVVLLLYLAELGLDENRIGLLLTLTLIGDTIISLAITTTADRIGRKGMLIFGAVLVVFAGALFASTSNFLLLLIAATVGVISPSGNEVGPFLSIEQAALSQLISAERRTQIFAWYNLSGSFATALGALAGGVLAQSLQGAGISSLDSYRVIVIAYAAMGAVLSFMFAWLSPAAEAPAAPKDLTGTPPQARHRGRTIYDILGLPRSGPVVLKLSALFSLDAFAGAFILQSIVAYWFHVRYGVQPAALGGIFFGGNILAGISALSASWLARRIGLINTMVFTHVPSNILLILVPLMPNLSLAIAMLLLRFSISQMDVPTRQSYTMAVVDPGERSAAGGVTSVARSAGSSLAPVLAGKLLSASMLNAPFFLAGGLKIVYDVLLYRSFRASQANEEK
;
A
#
# COMPACT_ATOMS: atom_id res chain seq x y z
N MET A 1 -22.18 20.30 13.96
CA MET A 1 -21.92 19.03 14.67
C MET A 1 -21.58 17.87 13.73
N HIS A 2 -22.27 17.68 12.61
CA HIS A 2 -22.03 16.54 11.68
C HIS A 2 -20.58 16.44 11.10
N LYS A 3 -19.97 17.57 10.69
CA LYS A 3 -18.61 17.55 10.11
C LYS A 3 -17.52 16.97 11.06
N GLN A 4 -17.58 17.28 12.35
CA GLN A 4 -16.61 16.71 13.32
C GLN A 4 -16.85 15.23 13.58
N SER A 5 -18.11 14.79 13.54
CA SER A 5 -18.46 13.37 13.66
C SER A 5 -17.91 12.58 12.48
N ASP A 6 -18.08 13.08 11.24
CA ASP A 6 -17.57 12.42 10.04
C ASP A 6 -16.04 12.34 10.03
N VAL A 7 -15.32 13.40 10.46
CA VAL A 7 -13.85 13.35 10.58
C VAL A 7 -13.41 12.24 11.54
N ARG A 8 -14.04 12.14 12.74
CA ARG A 8 -13.72 11.07 13.70
C ARG A 8 -14.05 9.70 13.12
N LEU A 9 -15.16 9.57 12.41
CA LEU A 9 -15.58 8.33 11.78
C LEU A 9 -14.59 7.88 10.68
N LEU A 10 -14.10 8.81 9.84
CA LEU A 10 -13.08 8.51 8.84
C LEU A 10 -11.74 8.07 9.45
N PHE A 11 -11.35 8.62 10.61
CA PHE A 11 -10.20 8.11 11.36
C PHE A 11 -10.47 6.71 11.90
N ALA A 12 -11.64 6.46 12.46
CA ALA A 12 -12.00 5.16 13.00
C ALA A 12 -12.08 4.07 11.91
N THR A 13 -12.65 4.37 10.73
CA THR A 13 -12.68 3.44 9.59
C THR A 13 -11.28 3.11 9.08
N ARG A 14 -10.39 4.11 9.01
CA ARG A 14 -8.99 3.88 8.66
C ARG A 14 -8.27 2.98 9.66
N ILE A 15 -8.43 3.26 10.96
CA ILE A 15 -7.81 2.45 12.02
C ILE A 15 -8.32 1.01 11.93
N ALA A 16 -9.64 0.79 11.84
CA ALA A 16 -10.22 -0.54 11.74
C ALA A 16 -9.71 -1.30 10.49
N ARG A 17 -9.66 -0.63 9.34
CA ARG A 17 -9.20 -1.21 8.08
C ARG A 17 -7.71 -1.55 8.10
N LEU A 18 -6.84 -0.61 8.51
CA LEU A 18 -5.40 -0.86 8.55
C LEU A 18 -5.02 -1.89 9.63
N PHE A 19 -5.77 -1.93 10.73
CA PHE A 19 -5.67 -3.03 11.70
C PHE A 19 -6.01 -4.38 11.04
N ALA A 20 -7.11 -4.47 10.30
CA ALA A 20 -7.52 -5.70 9.59
C ALA A 20 -6.45 -6.13 8.57
N TYR A 21 -5.86 -5.19 7.84
CA TYR A 21 -4.78 -5.49 6.87
C TYR A 21 -3.52 -6.02 7.56
N GLY A 22 -3.07 -5.37 8.62
CA GLY A 22 -1.95 -5.85 9.43
C GLY A 22 -2.21 -7.23 10.03
N PHE A 23 -3.43 -7.43 10.57
CA PHE A 23 -3.89 -8.65 11.21
C PHE A 23 -3.82 -9.87 10.28
N LEU A 24 -4.24 -9.72 9.03
CA LEU A 24 -4.20 -10.79 8.04
C LEU A 24 -2.80 -11.00 7.44
N SER A 25 -2.07 -9.94 7.15
CA SER A 25 -0.84 -9.97 6.34
C SER A 25 0.27 -10.85 6.93
N VAL A 26 0.33 -11.01 8.26
CA VAL A 26 1.34 -11.83 8.92
C VAL A 26 1.12 -13.32 8.68
N VAL A 27 -0.13 -13.74 8.59
CA VAL A 27 -0.49 -15.18 8.46
C VAL A 27 -0.98 -15.55 7.06
N LEU A 28 -1.18 -14.61 6.16
CA LEU A 28 -1.80 -14.86 4.85
C LEU A 28 -1.10 -15.95 4.05
N LEU A 29 0.23 -15.87 3.88
CA LEU A 29 0.96 -16.90 3.12
C LEU A 29 1.06 -18.21 3.89
N LEU A 30 1.16 -18.17 5.22
CA LEU A 30 1.11 -19.37 6.06
C LEU A 30 -0.22 -20.09 5.88
N TYR A 31 -1.33 -19.36 5.87
CA TYR A 31 -2.67 -19.90 5.61
C TYR A 31 -2.77 -20.55 4.22
N LEU A 32 -2.28 -19.88 3.17
CA LEU A 32 -2.32 -20.41 1.81
C LEU A 32 -1.47 -21.68 1.66
N ALA A 33 -0.32 -21.73 2.32
CA ALA A 33 0.54 -22.91 2.36
C ALA A 33 -0.16 -24.09 3.10
N GLU A 34 -0.80 -23.83 4.24
CA GLU A 34 -1.58 -24.82 4.98
C GLU A 34 -2.82 -25.31 4.21
N LEU A 35 -3.37 -24.52 3.28
CA LEU A 35 -4.39 -24.96 2.33
C LEU A 35 -3.83 -25.90 1.24
N GLY A 36 -2.52 -26.16 1.20
CA GLY A 36 -1.85 -27.01 0.23
C GLY A 36 -1.49 -26.32 -1.07
N LEU A 37 -1.46 -24.98 -1.11
CA LEU A 37 -1.01 -24.24 -2.29
C LEU A 37 0.53 -24.20 -2.31
N ASP A 38 1.11 -24.53 -3.46
CA ASP A 38 2.52 -24.32 -3.71
C ASP A 38 2.85 -22.82 -3.91
N GLU A 39 4.14 -22.47 -3.82
CA GLU A 39 4.58 -21.08 -3.91
C GLU A 39 4.30 -20.45 -5.27
N ASN A 40 4.21 -21.24 -6.36
CA ASN A 40 3.85 -20.72 -7.69
C ASN A 40 2.38 -20.25 -7.70
N ARG A 41 1.47 -21.06 -7.15
CA ARG A 41 0.04 -20.70 -7.03
C ARG A 41 -0.14 -19.52 -6.10
N ILE A 42 0.58 -19.47 -4.98
CA ILE A 42 0.58 -18.32 -4.06
C ILE A 42 1.05 -17.06 -4.79
N GLY A 43 2.18 -17.12 -5.50
CA GLY A 43 2.70 -16.00 -6.28
C GLY A 43 1.72 -15.50 -7.35
N LEU A 44 1.06 -16.42 -8.07
CA LEU A 44 0.01 -16.07 -9.04
C LEU A 44 -1.19 -15.39 -8.37
N LEU A 45 -1.65 -15.94 -7.24
CA LEU A 45 -2.75 -15.38 -6.47
C LEU A 45 -2.44 -13.95 -6.02
N LEU A 46 -1.26 -13.70 -5.44
CA LEU A 46 -0.84 -12.37 -5.03
C LEU A 46 -0.73 -11.39 -6.20
N THR A 47 -0.21 -11.84 -7.34
CA THR A 47 -0.14 -11.03 -8.57
C THR A 47 -1.53 -10.59 -9.02
N LEU A 48 -2.48 -11.53 -9.11
CA LEU A 48 -3.84 -11.21 -9.53
C LEU A 48 -4.59 -10.39 -8.47
N THR A 49 -4.29 -10.57 -7.19
CA THR A 49 -4.77 -9.67 -6.12
C THR A 49 -4.38 -8.21 -6.40
N LEU A 50 -3.10 -7.95 -6.69
CA LEU A 50 -2.61 -6.58 -6.94
C LEU A 50 -3.12 -6.00 -8.26
N ILE A 51 -3.28 -6.82 -9.31
CA ILE A 51 -3.90 -6.40 -10.58
C ILE A 51 -5.38 -6.06 -10.35
N GLY A 52 -6.12 -6.95 -9.70
CA GLY A 52 -7.53 -6.76 -9.39
C GLY A 52 -7.75 -5.52 -8.52
N ASP A 53 -6.95 -5.35 -7.47
CA ASP A 53 -6.95 -4.16 -6.63
C ASP A 53 -6.76 -2.87 -7.45
N THR A 54 -5.79 -2.85 -8.35
CA THR A 54 -5.52 -1.68 -9.20
C THR A 54 -6.72 -1.35 -10.09
N ILE A 55 -7.31 -2.34 -10.76
CA ILE A 55 -8.45 -2.15 -11.67
C ILE A 55 -9.69 -1.70 -10.90
N ILE A 56 -10.01 -2.39 -9.81
CA ILE A 56 -11.21 -2.12 -9.00
C ILE A 56 -11.09 -0.77 -8.30
N SER A 57 -9.92 -0.47 -7.73
CA SER A 57 -9.67 0.82 -7.09
C SER A 57 -9.81 1.97 -8.10
N LEU A 58 -9.27 1.82 -9.30
CA LEU A 58 -9.40 2.83 -10.35
C LEU A 58 -10.87 3.01 -10.77
N ALA A 59 -11.59 1.91 -11.00
CA ALA A 59 -13.00 1.96 -11.40
C ALA A 59 -13.88 2.63 -10.32
N ILE A 60 -13.68 2.25 -9.05
CA ILE A 60 -14.46 2.80 -7.94
C ILE A 60 -14.11 4.27 -7.69
N THR A 61 -12.82 4.63 -7.66
CA THR A 61 -12.41 6.00 -7.35
C THR A 61 -12.82 7.01 -8.44
N THR A 62 -12.77 6.61 -9.70
CA THR A 62 -13.20 7.48 -10.83
C THR A 62 -14.71 7.69 -10.89
N THR A 63 -15.49 6.78 -10.30
CA THR A 63 -16.96 6.85 -10.29
C THR A 63 -17.53 7.38 -8.97
N ALA A 64 -16.72 7.39 -7.90
CA ALA A 64 -17.17 7.70 -6.54
C ALA A 64 -17.86 9.07 -6.40
N ASP A 65 -17.34 10.11 -7.04
CA ASP A 65 -17.92 11.46 -6.97
C ASP A 65 -19.24 11.58 -7.76
N ARG A 66 -19.51 10.67 -8.71
CA ARG A 66 -20.75 10.65 -9.51
C ARG A 66 -21.84 9.78 -8.88
N ILE A 67 -21.46 8.62 -8.33
CA ILE A 67 -22.40 7.63 -7.77
C ILE A 67 -22.66 7.91 -6.29
N GLY A 68 -21.68 8.47 -5.59
CA GLY A 68 -21.68 8.75 -4.15
C GLY A 68 -20.51 8.09 -3.44
N ARG A 69 -19.75 8.87 -2.70
CA ARG A 69 -18.56 8.42 -1.95
C ARG A 69 -18.90 7.36 -0.91
N LYS A 70 -19.97 7.60 -0.14
CA LYS A 70 -20.47 6.68 0.87
C LYS A 70 -20.82 5.30 0.28
N GLY A 71 -21.58 5.28 -0.82
CA GLY A 71 -21.94 4.06 -1.52
C GLY A 71 -20.72 3.26 -2.00
N MET A 72 -19.72 3.95 -2.54
CA MET A 72 -18.49 3.33 -3.04
C MET A 72 -17.60 2.80 -1.89
N LEU A 73 -17.54 3.49 -0.75
CA LEU A 73 -16.85 3.00 0.45
C LEU A 73 -17.53 1.75 1.02
N ILE A 74 -18.85 1.73 1.08
CA ILE A 74 -19.60 0.53 1.50
C ILE A 74 -19.34 -0.62 0.54
N PHE A 75 -19.40 -0.38 -0.78
CA PHE A 75 -19.12 -1.39 -1.79
C PHE A 75 -17.70 -1.97 -1.64
N GLY A 76 -16.68 -1.12 -1.44
CA GLY A 76 -15.32 -1.56 -1.14
C GLY A 76 -15.24 -2.44 0.12
N ALA A 77 -15.95 -2.08 1.19
CA ALA A 77 -16.01 -2.87 2.42
C ALA A 77 -16.74 -4.22 2.23
N VAL A 78 -17.77 -4.27 1.39
CA VAL A 78 -18.42 -5.54 0.99
C VAL A 78 -17.45 -6.45 0.23
N LEU A 79 -16.55 -5.89 -0.60
CA LEU A 79 -15.50 -6.68 -1.25
C LEU A 79 -14.48 -7.27 -0.25
N VAL A 80 -14.22 -6.59 0.88
CA VAL A 80 -13.43 -7.16 1.99
C VAL A 80 -14.14 -8.37 2.60
N VAL A 81 -15.46 -8.25 2.88
CA VAL A 81 -16.27 -9.36 3.39
C VAL A 81 -16.29 -10.53 2.40
N PHE A 82 -16.53 -10.24 1.13
CA PHE A 82 -16.57 -11.25 0.07
C PHE A 82 -15.25 -12.04 -0.01
N ALA A 83 -14.12 -11.32 -0.05
CA ALA A 83 -12.82 -11.96 -0.07
C ALA A 83 -12.56 -12.83 1.15
N GLY A 84 -12.76 -12.30 2.35
CA GLY A 84 -12.54 -13.06 3.58
C GLY A 84 -13.46 -14.25 3.73
N ALA A 85 -14.76 -14.13 3.37
CA ALA A 85 -15.71 -15.23 3.42
C ALA A 85 -15.34 -16.36 2.47
N LEU A 86 -14.96 -16.04 1.22
CA LEU A 86 -14.51 -17.05 0.25
C LEU A 86 -13.19 -17.70 0.69
N PHE A 87 -12.22 -16.93 1.14
CA PHE A 87 -10.96 -17.49 1.65
C PHE A 87 -11.17 -18.43 2.84
N ALA A 88 -12.11 -18.13 3.74
CA ALA A 88 -12.41 -18.98 4.89
C ALA A 88 -13.16 -20.26 4.53
N SER A 89 -13.96 -20.25 3.46
CA SER A 89 -14.92 -21.31 3.14
C SER A 89 -14.43 -22.35 2.13
N THR A 90 -13.33 -22.09 1.40
CA THR A 90 -12.88 -22.98 0.33
C THR A 90 -11.36 -23.16 0.30
N SER A 91 -10.94 -24.34 -0.19
CA SER A 91 -9.56 -24.61 -0.60
C SER A 91 -9.41 -24.70 -2.13
N ASN A 92 -10.49 -24.51 -2.87
CA ASN A 92 -10.45 -24.54 -4.33
C ASN A 92 -9.68 -23.32 -4.87
N PHE A 93 -8.58 -23.60 -5.58
CA PHE A 93 -7.70 -22.55 -6.09
C PHE A 93 -8.39 -21.53 -6.99
N LEU A 94 -9.33 -21.96 -7.84
CA LEU A 94 -10.03 -21.05 -8.75
C LEU A 94 -10.95 -20.08 -7.98
N LEU A 95 -11.65 -20.56 -6.94
CA LEU A 95 -12.47 -19.71 -6.09
C LEU A 95 -11.62 -18.74 -5.26
N LEU A 96 -10.47 -19.19 -4.74
CA LEU A 96 -9.52 -18.33 -4.06
C LEU A 96 -8.97 -17.26 -5.01
N LEU A 97 -8.71 -17.62 -6.27
CA LEU A 97 -8.24 -16.69 -7.30
C LEU A 97 -9.28 -15.60 -7.61
N ILE A 98 -10.56 -15.98 -7.74
CA ILE A 98 -11.68 -15.03 -7.92
C ILE A 98 -11.78 -14.11 -6.70
N ALA A 99 -11.74 -14.68 -5.49
CA ALA A 99 -11.79 -13.91 -4.26
C ALA A 99 -10.63 -12.91 -4.13
N ALA A 100 -9.43 -13.35 -4.52
CA ALA A 100 -8.22 -12.52 -4.50
C ALA A 100 -8.25 -11.40 -5.54
N THR A 101 -8.81 -11.66 -6.73
CA THR A 101 -8.81 -10.71 -7.84
C THR A 101 -9.94 -9.66 -7.71
N VAL A 102 -11.13 -10.11 -7.26
CA VAL A 102 -12.32 -9.23 -7.14
C VAL A 102 -12.43 -8.64 -5.74
N GLY A 103 -11.98 -9.35 -4.73
CA GLY A 103 -12.03 -8.89 -3.36
C GLY A 103 -10.91 -7.93 -3.00
N VAL A 104 -10.99 -7.36 -1.82
CA VAL A 104 -9.92 -6.51 -1.27
C VAL A 104 -9.16 -7.28 -0.21
N ILE A 105 -7.90 -7.57 -0.47
CA ILE A 105 -6.95 -8.22 0.45
C ILE A 105 -5.63 -7.46 0.38
N SER A 106 -5.00 -7.21 1.53
CA SER A 106 -3.67 -6.57 1.60
C SER A 106 -2.57 -7.56 1.98
N PRO A 107 -1.79 -8.07 1.01
CA PRO A 107 -0.65 -8.94 1.33
C PRO A 107 0.51 -8.20 2.01
N SER A 108 0.57 -6.90 1.86
CA SER A 108 1.61 -6.05 2.46
C SER A 108 1.25 -5.47 3.82
N GLY A 109 -0.01 -5.61 4.26
CA GLY A 109 -0.54 -4.90 5.43
C GLY A 109 -0.72 -3.40 5.22
N ASN A 110 -0.36 -2.88 4.05
CA ASN A 110 -0.51 -1.48 3.68
C ASN A 110 -1.85 -1.20 3.01
N GLU A 111 -2.07 0.07 2.69
CA GLU A 111 -3.29 0.53 2.02
C GLU A 111 -3.48 -0.16 0.67
N VAL A 112 -4.64 -0.75 0.49
CA VAL A 112 -5.17 -1.30 -0.77
C VAL A 112 -6.64 -0.93 -0.89
N GLY A 113 -7.19 -1.10 -2.08
CA GLY A 113 -8.60 -0.76 -2.36
C GLY A 113 -8.83 0.74 -2.59
N PRO A 114 -10.08 1.10 -2.82
CA PRO A 114 -10.46 2.47 -3.22
C PRO A 114 -10.55 3.46 -2.05
N PHE A 115 -10.35 2.99 -0.82
CA PHE A 115 -10.70 3.72 0.38
C PHE A 115 -9.91 5.02 0.57
N LEU A 116 -8.56 4.93 0.49
CA LEU A 116 -7.70 6.06 0.85
C LEU A 116 -8.02 7.32 0.04
N SER A 117 -8.19 7.19 -1.27
CA SER A 117 -8.46 8.32 -2.15
C SER A 117 -9.84 8.94 -1.88
N ILE A 118 -10.87 8.11 -1.67
CA ILE A 118 -12.22 8.58 -1.38
C ILE A 118 -12.29 9.22 0.01
N GLU A 119 -11.69 8.59 1.03
CA GLU A 119 -11.64 9.14 2.39
C GLU A 119 -10.84 10.44 2.45
N GLN A 120 -9.70 10.54 1.75
CA GLN A 120 -8.93 11.78 1.68
C GLN A 120 -9.68 12.89 0.96
N ALA A 121 -10.44 12.58 -0.10
CA ALA A 121 -11.31 13.55 -0.77
C ALA A 121 -12.43 14.04 0.17
N ALA A 122 -13.11 13.14 0.88
CA ALA A 122 -14.12 13.49 1.87
C ALA A 122 -13.52 14.31 3.03
N LEU A 123 -12.40 13.86 3.59
CA LEU A 123 -11.72 14.52 4.68
C LEU A 123 -11.26 15.93 4.28
N SER A 124 -10.71 16.11 3.08
CA SER A 124 -10.27 17.43 2.59
C SER A 124 -11.42 18.44 2.46
N GLN A 125 -12.65 17.98 2.26
CA GLN A 125 -13.86 18.80 2.19
C GLN A 125 -14.41 19.17 3.58
N LEU A 126 -14.20 18.29 4.56
CA LEU A 126 -14.71 18.47 5.93
C LEU A 126 -13.83 19.39 6.79
N ILE A 127 -12.54 19.54 6.42
CA ILE A 127 -11.53 20.29 7.20
C ILE A 127 -11.09 21.57 6.48
N SER A 128 -10.63 22.57 7.24
CA SER A 128 -10.09 23.80 6.67
C SER A 128 -8.71 23.57 6.01
N ALA A 129 -8.38 24.39 5.01
CA ALA A 129 -7.14 24.27 4.25
C ALA A 129 -5.88 24.35 5.15
N GLU A 130 -5.91 25.22 6.18
CA GLU A 130 -4.80 25.47 7.10
C GLU A 130 -4.45 24.24 7.93
N ARG A 131 -5.45 23.40 8.28
CA ARG A 131 -5.27 22.20 9.11
C ARG A 131 -5.08 20.92 8.30
N ARG A 132 -5.23 20.98 6.97
CA ARG A 132 -5.26 19.80 6.10
C ARG A 132 -3.98 18.96 6.23
N THR A 133 -2.81 19.60 6.13
CA THR A 133 -1.52 18.91 6.22
C THR A 133 -1.34 18.20 7.57
N GLN A 134 -1.70 18.88 8.67
CA GLN A 134 -1.59 18.29 10.01
C GLN A 134 -2.54 17.10 10.20
N ILE A 135 -3.79 17.24 9.75
CA ILE A 135 -4.79 16.17 9.88
C ILE A 135 -4.41 14.96 9.02
N PHE A 136 -3.90 15.17 7.80
CA PHE A 136 -3.41 14.06 6.97
C PHE A 136 -2.18 13.37 7.57
N ALA A 137 -1.29 14.09 8.23
CA ALA A 137 -0.17 13.49 8.95
C ALA A 137 -0.66 12.56 10.07
N TRP A 138 -1.61 13.02 10.89
CA TRP A 138 -2.23 12.19 11.94
C TRP A 138 -3.01 11.01 11.37
N TYR A 139 -3.71 11.22 10.26
CA TYR A 139 -4.46 10.18 9.55
C TYR A 139 -3.54 9.07 9.04
N ASN A 140 -2.38 9.40 8.49
CA ASN A 140 -1.39 8.42 8.05
C ASN A 140 -0.72 7.71 9.24
N LEU A 141 -0.36 8.45 10.27
CA LEU A 141 0.25 7.91 11.48
C LEU A 141 -0.67 6.90 12.18
N SER A 142 -1.95 7.26 12.36
CA SER A 142 -2.95 6.36 12.97
C SER A 142 -3.09 5.05 12.19
N GLY A 143 -3.01 5.10 10.85
CA GLY A 143 -3.00 3.90 10.01
C GLY A 143 -1.77 3.02 10.24
N SER A 144 -0.56 3.60 10.30
CA SER A 144 0.66 2.85 10.56
C SER A 144 0.65 2.14 11.92
N PHE A 145 0.19 2.84 12.97
CA PHE A 145 0.01 2.23 14.28
C PHE A 145 -1.04 1.12 14.28
N ALA A 146 -2.14 1.32 13.57
CA ALA A 146 -3.19 0.31 13.44
C ALA A 146 -2.68 -0.95 12.72
N THR A 147 -1.91 -0.80 11.63
CA THR A 147 -1.25 -1.93 10.95
C THR A 147 -0.31 -2.68 11.90
N ALA A 148 0.49 -1.94 12.67
CA ALA A 148 1.40 -2.54 13.64
C ALA A 148 0.65 -3.38 14.68
N LEU A 149 -0.38 -2.80 15.32
CA LEU A 149 -1.21 -3.49 16.29
C LEU A 149 -1.96 -4.68 15.69
N GLY A 150 -2.44 -4.54 14.45
CA GLY A 150 -3.07 -5.63 13.70
C GLY A 150 -2.12 -6.80 13.50
N ALA A 151 -0.89 -6.53 13.05
CA ALA A 151 0.13 -7.57 12.84
C ALA A 151 0.45 -8.33 14.14
N LEU A 152 0.62 -7.60 15.25
CA LEU A 152 0.83 -8.21 16.56
C LEU A 152 -0.38 -9.06 16.98
N ALA A 153 -1.58 -8.51 16.92
CA ALA A 153 -2.81 -9.19 17.34
C ALA A 153 -3.07 -10.45 16.49
N GLY A 154 -2.86 -10.40 15.17
CA GLY A 154 -3.04 -11.55 14.27
C GLY A 154 -2.07 -12.68 14.60
N GLY A 155 -0.79 -12.36 14.80
CA GLY A 155 0.21 -13.34 15.17
C GLY A 155 -0.03 -13.96 16.54
N VAL A 156 -0.34 -13.15 17.55
CA VAL A 156 -0.64 -13.60 18.91
C VAL A 156 -1.89 -14.47 18.95
N LEU A 157 -2.97 -14.05 18.28
CA LEU A 157 -4.22 -14.83 18.26
C LEU A 157 -4.01 -16.19 17.58
N ALA A 158 -3.33 -16.22 16.42
CA ALA A 158 -3.04 -17.47 15.73
C ALA A 158 -2.26 -18.44 16.62
N GLN A 159 -1.20 -17.97 17.26
CA GLN A 159 -0.38 -18.83 18.15
C GLN A 159 -1.15 -19.26 19.41
N SER A 160 -1.98 -18.39 19.99
CA SER A 160 -2.79 -18.74 21.17
C SER A 160 -3.81 -19.84 20.85
N LEU A 161 -4.45 -19.79 19.67
CA LEU A 161 -5.36 -20.82 19.21
C LEU A 161 -4.64 -22.15 18.99
N GLN A 162 -3.42 -22.12 18.41
CA GLN A 162 -2.59 -23.31 18.25
C GLN A 162 -2.15 -23.88 19.60
N GLY A 163 -1.79 -23.04 20.56
CA GLY A 163 -1.48 -23.42 21.93
C GLY A 163 -2.68 -24.04 22.68
N ALA A 164 -3.91 -23.69 22.29
CA ALA A 164 -5.14 -24.31 22.77
C ALA A 164 -5.51 -25.62 22.05
N GLY A 165 -4.64 -26.13 21.16
CA GLY A 165 -4.83 -27.40 20.45
C GLY A 165 -5.61 -27.29 19.13
N ILE A 166 -5.90 -26.07 18.64
CA ILE A 166 -6.50 -25.86 17.32
C ILE A 166 -5.41 -26.03 16.25
N SER A 167 -5.76 -26.69 15.13
CA SER A 167 -4.84 -26.88 14.01
C SER A 167 -4.30 -25.54 13.47
N SER A 168 -3.09 -25.53 12.85
CA SER A 168 -2.56 -24.35 12.20
C SER A 168 -3.54 -23.80 11.16
N LEU A 169 -4.08 -24.67 10.31
CA LEU A 169 -5.06 -24.29 9.29
C LEU A 169 -6.29 -23.60 9.89
N ASP A 170 -6.89 -24.19 10.92
CA ASP A 170 -8.10 -23.63 11.52
C ASP A 170 -7.83 -22.35 12.32
N SER A 171 -6.67 -22.25 12.97
CA SER A 171 -6.24 -21.01 13.64
C SER A 171 -6.10 -19.85 12.64
N TYR A 172 -5.49 -20.09 11.47
CA TYR A 172 -5.41 -19.07 10.41
C TYR A 172 -6.77 -18.79 9.78
N ARG A 173 -7.64 -19.81 9.65
CA ARG A 173 -9.03 -19.62 9.17
C ARG A 173 -9.82 -18.69 10.08
N VAL A 174 -9.65 -18.77 11.40
CA VAL A 174 -10.24 -17.82 12.36
C VAL A 174 -9.77 -16.38 12.08
N ILE A 175 -8.49 -16.19 11.76
CA ILE A 175 -7.95 -14.86 11.39
C ILE A 175 -8.66 -14.34 10.12
N VAL A 176 -8.84 -15.19 9.11
CA VAL A 176 -9.54 -14.83 7.86
C VAL A 176 -11.01 -14.50 8.10
N ILE A 177 -11.69 -15.25 8.96
CA ILE A 177 -13.09 -14.97 9.36
C ILE A 177 -13.16 -13.63 10.10
N ALA A 178 -12.26 -13.38 11.04
CA ALA A 178 -12.20 -12.10 11.75
C ALA A 178 -11.94 -10.93 10.80
N TYR A 179 -11.09 -11.13 9.77
CA TYR A 179 -10.88 -10.15 8.70
C TYR A 179 -12.18 -9.83 7.94
N ALA A 180 -12.97 -10.85 7.56
CA ALA A 180 -14.28 -10.66 6.94
C ALA A 180 -15.24 -9.91 7.86
N ALA A 181 -15.28 -10.27 9.16
CA ALA A 181 -16.10 -9.59 10.16
C ALA A 181 -15.72 -8.10 10.31
N MET A 182 -14.42 -7.77 10.26
CA MET A 182 -13.98 -6.37 10.24
C MET A 182 -14.45 -5.64 8.97
N GLY A 183 -14.52 -6.30 7.82
CA GLY A 183 -15.13 -5.77 6.60
C GLY A 183 -16.62 -5.42 6.80
N ALA A 184 -17.38 -6.28 7.51
CA ALA A 184 -18.77 -5.99 7.85
C ALA A 184 -18.89 -4.78 8.80
N VAL A 185 -18.02 -4.70 9.81
CA VAL A 185 -17.94 -3.54 10.72
C VAL A 185 -17.64 -2.25 9.92
N LEU A 186 -16.70 -2.31 8.98
CA LEU A 186 -16.38 -1.18 8.10
C LEU A 186 -17.60 -0.75 7.26
N SER A 187 -18.33 -1.71 6.66
CA SER A 187 -19.56 -1.41 5.90
C SER A 187 -20.58 -0.66 6.76
N PHE A 188 -20.77 -1.12 8.00
CA PHE A 188 -21.66 -0.49 8.95
C PHE A 188 -21.19 0.91 9.36
N MET A 189 -19.89 1.08 9.64
CA MET A 189 -19.32 2.39 9.96
C MET A 189 -19.49 3.38 8.80
N PHE A 190 -19.23 2.97 7.55
CA PHE A 190 -19.44 3.84 6.39
C PHE A 190 -20.92 4.20 6.18
N ALA A 191 -21.85 3.33 6.58
CA ALA A 191 -23.29 3.63 6.52
C ALA A 191 -23.68 4.83 7.41
N TRP A 192 -22.86 5.18 8.41
CA TRP A 192 -23.10 6.35 9.29
C TRP A 192 -22.49 7.65 8.78
N LEU A 193 -21.74 7.65 7.67
CA LEU A 193 -21.27 8.89 7.06
C LEU A 193 -22.45 9.78 6.66
N SER A 194 -22.35 11.06 7.01
CA SER A 194 -23.38 12.05 6.67
C SER A 194 -23.24 12.51 5.23
N PRO A 195 -24.27 13.16 4.65
CA PRO A 195 -24.19 13.77 3.32
C PRO A 195 -23.09 14.84 3.18
N ALA A 196 -22.53 15.35 4.28
CA ALA A 196 -21.44 16.33 4.25
C ALA A 196 -20.11 15.73 3.72
N ALA A 197 -19.96 14.41 3.74
CA ALA A 197 -18.80 13.70 3.19
C ALA A 197 -18.91 13.46 1.67
N GLU A 198 -20.11 13.59 1.10
CA GLU A 198 -20.35 13.43 -0.34
C GLU A 198 -19.74 14.57 -1.16
N ALA A 199 -19.45 14.31 -2.44
CA ALA A 199 -19.01 15.34 -3.35
C ALA A 199 -20.07 16.44 -3.49
N PRO A 200 -19.67 17.73 -3.53
CA PRO A 200 -20.61 18.81 -3.85
C PRO A 200 -21.28 18.51 -5.20
N ALA A 201 -22.59 18.73 -5.29
CA ALA A 201 -23.27 18.64 -6.58
C ALA A 201 -22.56 19.56 -7.58
N ALA A 202 -22.15 18.99 -8.72
CA ALA A 202 -21.56 19.80 -9.78
C ALA A 202 -22.51 20.96 -10.12
N PRO A 203 -22.03 22.20 -10.21
CA PRO A 203 -22.85 23.29 -10.68
C PRO A 203 -23.47 22.84 -12.02
N LYS A 204 -24.80 22.91 -12.15
CA LYS A 204 -25.44 22.75 -13.44
C LYS A 204 -25.02 23.96 -14.26
N ASP A 205 -23.97 23.83 -15.06
CA ASP A 205 -23.60 24.83 -16.04
C ASP A 205 -24.79 25.00 -17.02
N LEU A 206 -25.60 26.01 -16.74
CA LEU A 206 -26.69 26.44 -17.62
C LEU A 206 -26.16 27.19 -18.85
N THR A 207 -24.87 27.38 -18.97
CA THR A 207 -24.21 27.99 -20.12
C THR A 207 -23.56 26.90 -20.95
N GLY A 208 -24.35 26.34 -21.87
CA GLY A 208 -23.94 25.35 -22.85
C GLY A 208 -22.97 25.89 -23.90
N THR A 209 -21.77 26.27 -23.48
CA THR A 209 -20.67 26.46 -24.41
C THR A 209 -19.78 25.21 -24.30
N PRO A 210 -19.82 24.32 -25.32
CA PRO A 210 -18.87 23.19 -25.34
C PRO A 210 -17.45 23.77 -25.32
N PRO A 211 -16.52 23.19 -24.58
CA PRO A 211 -15.10 23.56 -24.68
C PRO A 211 -14.73 23.42 -26.17
N GLN A 212 -14.36 24.53 -26.83
CA GLN A 212 -13.86 24.48 -28.20
C GLN A 212 -12.66 23.53 -28.23
N ALA A 213 -12.88 22.31 -28.67
CA ALA A 213 -11.85 21.35 -28.99
C ALA A 213 -11.04 21.91 -30.17
N ARG A 214 -9.95 22.63 -29.86
CA ARG A 214 -8.93 22.91 -30.85
C ARG A 214 -8.36 21.56 -31.29
N HIS A 215 -8.72 21.13 -32.48
CA HIS A 215 -8.14 20.01 -33.22
C HIS A 215 -6.66 20.33 -33.58
N ARG A 216 -5.78 20.31 -32.56
CA ARG A 216 -4.38 20.02 -32.75
C ARG A 216 -4.19 18.55 -32.42
N GLY A 217 -3.44 17.80 -33.23
CA GLY A 217 -3.24 16.35 -33.05
C GLY A 217 -2.96 16.04 -31.59
N ARG A 218 -3.87 15.30 -30.93
CA ARG A 218 -3.75 14.96 -29.50
C ARG A 218 -2.52 14.09 -29.31
N THR A 219 -1.54 14.60 -28.61
CA THR A 219 -0.42 13.79 -28.13
C THR A 219 -0.90 12.88 -27.00
N ILE A 220 -0.17 11.79 -26.70
CA ILE A 220 -0.46 10.94 -25.53
C ILE A 220 -0.46 11.76 -24.23
N TYR A 221 0.34 12.80 -24.15
CA TYR A 221 0.40 13.71 -23.01
C TYR A 221 -0.90 14.51 -22.82
N ASP A 222 -1.53 14.93 -23.92
CA ASP A 222 -2.82 15.62 -23.86
C ASP A 222 -3.93 14.69 -23.37
N ILE A 223 -3.88 13.41 -23.77
CA ILE A 223 -4.83 12.39 -23.31
C ILE A 223 -4.68 12.12 -21.81
N LEU A 224 -3.43 12.10 -21.33
CA LEU A 224 -3.11 11.90 -19.91
C LEU A 224 -3.33 13.16 -19.05
N GLY A 225 -3.71 14.30 -19.64
CA GLY A 225 -3.85 15.57 -18.92
C GLY A 225 -2.52 16.19 -18.51
N LEU A 226 -1.43 15.93 -19.26
CA LEU A 226 -0.05 16.31 -18.95
C LEU A 226 0.64 17.01 -20.15
N PRO A 227 0.02 18.03 -20.78
CA PRO A 227 0.56 18.65 -21.99
C PRO A 227 1.93 19.32 -21.80
N ARG A 228 2.29 19.74 -20.59
CA ARG A 228 3.55 20.41 -20.26
C ARG A 228 4.54 19.50 -19.53
N SER A 229 4.07 18.77 -18.52
CA SER A 229 4.90 17.97 -17.63
C SER A 229 5.02 16.49 -18.06
N GLY A 230 4.40 16.10 -19.18
CA GLY A 230 4.34 14.72 -19.64
C GLY A 230 5.66 13.97 -19.65
N PRO A 231 6.75 14.49 -20.26
CA PRO A 231 8.04 13.80 -20.30
C PRO A 231 8.64 13.54 -18.91
N VAL A 232 8.53 14.52 -18.00
CA VAL A 232 9.03 14.38 -16.61
C VAL A 232 8.19 13.35 -15.85
N VAL A 233 6.86 13.43 -15.96
CA VAL A 233 5.95 12.50 -15.29
C VAL A 233 6.12 11.07 -15.80
N LEU A 234 6.29 10.84 -17.09
CA LEU A 234 6.55 9.50 -17.62
C LEU A 234 7.88 8.93 -17.13
N LYS A 235 8.93 9.76 -17.07
CA LYS A 235 10.23 9.34 -16.55
C LYS A 235 10.14 8.97 -15.06
N LEU A 236 9.45 9.79 -14.26
CA LEU A 236 9.18 9.49 -12.85
C LEU A 236 8.32 8.22 -12.72
N SER A 237 7.28 8.05 -13.55
CA SER A 237 6.42 6.87 -13.56
C SER A 237 7.20 5.59 -13.83
N ALA A 238 8.12 5.59 -14.80
CA ALA A 238 8.96 4.44 -15.10
C ALA A 238 9.87 4.08 -13.91
N LEU A 239 10.51 5.08 -13.29
CA LEU A 239 11.35 4.89 -12.12
C LEU A 239 10.54 4.39 -10.90
N PHE A 240 9.40 5.00 -10.63
CA PHE A 240 8.53 4.59 -9.52
C PHE A 240 7.90 3.21 -9.73
N SER A 241 7.65 2.82 -10.98
CA SER A 241 7.22 1.48 -11.34
C SER A 241 8.32 0.45 -11.03
N LEU A 242 9.59 0.77 -11.35
CA LEU A 242 10.72 -0.09 -11.02
C LEU A 242 10.89 -0.27 -9.50
N ASP A 243 10.78 0.82 -8.72
CA ASP A 243 10.82 0.77 -7.26
C ASP A 243 9.68 -0.10 -6.69
N ALA A 244 8.46 0.09 -7.21
CA ALA A 244 7.28 -0.67 -6.78
C ALA A 244 7.38 -2.16 -7.15
N PHE A 245 7.85 -2.46 -8.36
CA PHE A 245 8.16 -3.83 -8.80
C PHE A 245 9.17 -4.49 -7.86
N ALA A 246 10.28 -3.82 -7.59
CA ALA A 246 11.30 -4.32 -6.67
C ALA A 246 10.74 -4.53 -5.24
N GLY A 247 9.93 -3.59 -4.74
CA GLY A 247 9.32 -3.68 -3.42
C GLY A 247 8.34 -4.84 -3.26
N ALA A 248 7.68 -5.24 -4.33
CA ALA A 248 6.68 -6.32 -4.29
C ALA A 248 7.29 -7.74 -4.24
N PHE A 249 8.60 -7.90 -4.41
CA PHE A 249 9.29 -9.16 -4.05
C PHE A 249 9.33 -9.42 -2.54
N ILE A 250 9.18 -8.38 -1.72
CA ILE A 250 9.32 -8.42 -0.25
C ILE A 250 8.06 -7.88 0.44
N LEU A 251 6.87 -8.22 -0.07
CA LEU A 251 5.62 -7.96 0.65
C LEU A 251 5.71 -8.51 2.08
N GLN A 252 5.07 -7.85 3.04
CA GLN A 252 5.12 -8.28 4.46
C GLN A 252 4.79 -9.76 4.63
N SER A 253 3.80 -10.26 3.90
CA SER A 253 3.42 -11.67 3.95
C SER A 253 4.51 -12.61 3.37
N ILE A 254 5.24 -12.19 2.33
CA ILE A 254 6.37 -12.96 1.78
C ILE A 254 7.52 -13.00 2.78
N VAL A 255 7.83 -11.87 3.41
CA VAL A 255 8.89 -11.80 4.44
C VAL A 255 8.51 -12.63 5.67
N ALA A 256 7.24 -12.59 6.10
CA ALA A 256 6.73 -13.43 7.18
C ALA A 256 6.90 -14.93 6.85
N TYR A 257 6.48 -15.34 5.66
CA TYR A 257 6.66 -16.71 5.16
C TYR A 257 8.15 -17.11 5.13
N TRP A 258 9.03 -16.25 4.64
CA TRP A 258 10.48 -16.48 4.61
C TRP A 258 11.07 -16.72 6.02
N PHE A 259 10.71 -15.89 7.01
CA PHE A 259 11.15 -16.08 8.39
C PHE A 259 10.65 -17.40 8.98
N HIS A 260 9.41 -17.77 8.67
CA HIS A 260 8.83 -19.03 9.11
C HIS A 260 9.55 -20.23 8.50
N VAL A 261 9.73 -20.26 7.17
CA VAL A 261 10.38 -21.38 6.47
C VAL A 261 11.86 -21.51 6.84
N ARG A 262 12.58 -20.38 6.94
CA ARG A 262 14.02 -20.40 7.17
C ARG A 262 14.41 -20.64 8.64
N TYR A 263 13.65 -20.09 9.58
CA TYR A 263 14.01 -20.09 11.01
C TYR A 263 12.95 -20.73 11.90
N GLY A 264 11.84 -21.21 11.37
CA GLY A 264 10.75 -21.77 12.17
C GLY A 264 10.03 -20.72 13.05
N VAL A 265 10.09 -19.44 12.69
CA VAL A 265 9.51 -18.37 13.50
C VAL A 265 8.01 -18.55 13.63
N GLN A 266 7.52 -18.58 14.85
CA GLN A 266 6.11 -18.77 15.16
C GLN A 266 5.29 -17.50 14.91
N PRO A 267 3.95 -17.62 14.70
CA PRO A 267 3.11 -16.48 14.32
C PRO A 267 3.16 -15.28 15.27
N ALA A 268 3.21 -15.49 16.60
CA ALA A 268 3.30 -14.38 17.56
C ALA A 268 4.62 -13.61 17.43
N ALA A 269 5.74 -14.33 17.22
CA ALA A 269 7.04 -13.69 17.01
C ALA A 269 7.06 -12.91 15.68
N LEU A 270 6.46 -13.45 14.60
CA LEU A 270 6.24 -12.72 13.34
C LEU A 270 5.43 -11.44 13.58
N GLY A 271 4.33 -11.54 14.32
CA GLY A 271 3.52 -10.39 14.72
C GLY A 271 4.33 -9.33 15.45
N GLY A 272 5.18 -9.73 16.38
CA GLY A 272 6.10 -8.85 17.13
C GLY A 272 7.14 -8.16 16.23
N ILE A 273 7.75 -8.89 15.30
CA ILE A 273 8.72 -8.36 14.33
C ILE A 273 8.06 -7.26 13.48
N PHE A 274 6.88 -7.53 12.91
CA PHE A 274 6.19 -6.56 12.07
C PHE A 274 5.51 -5.44 12.86
N PHE A 275 5.12 -5.67 14.12
CA PHE A 275 4.76 -4.59 15.03
C PHE A 275 5.90 -3.58 15.17
N GLY A 276 7.09 -4.04 15.56
CA GLY A 276 8.27 -3.19 15.66
C GLY A 276 8.63 -2.53 14.33
N GLY A 277 8.61 -3.29 13.24
CA GLY A 277 8.89 -2.79 11.89
C GLY A 277 7.94 -1.69 11.44
N ASN A 278 6.63 -1.85 11.60
CA ASN A 278 5.64 -0.83 11.21
C ASN A 278 5.70 0.43 12.08
N ILE A 279 6.01 0.30 13.38
CA ILE A 279 6.26 1.45 14.26
C ILE A 279 7.48 2.25 13.78
N LEU A 280 8.60 1.57 13.53
CA LEU A 280 9.83 2.19 13.03
C LEU A 280 9.61 2.83 11.65
N ALA A 281 8.87 2.18 10.77
CA ALA A 281 8.49 2.71 9.47
C ALA A 281 7.67 4.00 9.59
N GLY A 282 6.71 4.05 10.50
CA GLY A 282 5.92 5.25 10.81
C GLY A 282 6.79 6.40 11.31
N ILE A 283 7.71 6.15 12.23
CA ILE A 283 8.68 7.13 12.75
C ILE A 283 9.61 7.61 11.63
N SER A 284 10.09 6.69 10.80
CA SER A 284 10.92 6.99 9.62
C SER A 284 10.23 7.98 8.68
N ALA A 285 8.96 7.72 8.33
CA ALA A 285 8.19 8.61 7.46
C ALA A 285 8.02 10.03 8.06
N LEU A 286 7.80 10.15 9.37
CA LEU A 286 7.71 11.45 10.05
C LEU A 286 9.02 12.24 10.02
N SER A 287 10.16 11.55 10.11
CA SER A 287 11.48 12.16 10.11
C SER A 287 11.89 12.71 8.73
N ALA A 288 11.21 12.28 7.67
CA ALA A 288 11.55 12.65 6.29
C ALA A 288 11.52 14.17 6.03
N SER A 289 10.51 14.87 6.57
CA SER A 289 10.37 16.33 6.36
C SER A 289 11.49 17.12 7.03
N TRP A 290 11.98 16.66 8.18
CA TRP A 290 13.11 17.27 8.88
C TRP A 290 14.41 17.09 8.09
N LEU A 291 14.64 15.89 7.56
CA LEU A 291 15.84 15.59 6.77
C LEU A 291 15.80 16.32 5.42
N ALA A 292 14.64 16.32 4.74
CA ALA A 292 14.48 17.00 3.45
C ALA A 292 14.74 18.51 3.50
N ARG A 293 14.43 19.16 4.62
CA ARG A 293 14.78 20.58 4.82
C ARG A 293 16.30 20.83 4.96
N ARG A 294 17.08 19.81 5.30
CA ARG A 294 18.54 19.94 5.49
C ARG A 294 19.34 19.57 4.24
N ILE A 295 18.93 18.54 3.54
CA ILE A 295 19.70 17.98 2.42
C ILE A 295 18.94 17.97 1.09
N GLY A 296 17.70 18.48 1.05
CA GLY A 296 16.85 18.51 -0.13
C GLY A 296 16.07 17.21 -0.36
N LEU A 297 15.05 17.25 -1.23
CA LEU A 297 14.13 16.12 -1.46
C LEU A 297 14.82 14.92 -2.11
N ILE A 298 15.56 15.14 -3.21
CA ILE A 298 16.23 14.06 -3.96
C ILE A 298 17.29 13.37 -3.10
N ASN A 299 18.11 14.16 -2.39
CA ASN A 299 19.15 13.60 -1.52
C ASN A 299 18.52 12.78 -0.39
N THR A 300 17.41 13.24 0.20
CA THR A 300 16.69 12.48 1.23
C THR A 300 16.18 11.17 0.66
N MET A 301 15.53 11.17 -0.52
CA MET A 301 15.06 9.95 -1.18
C MET A 301 16.19 8.94 -1.36
N VAL A 302 17.32 9.35 -1.92
CA VAL A 302 18.39 8.43 -2.30
C VAL A 302 19.25 8.01 -1.11
N PHE A 303 19.71 8.96 -0.28
CA PHE A 303 20.65 8.67 0.81
C PHE A 303 20.01 7.95 2.02
N THR A 304 18.70 7.92 2.13
CA THR A 304 18.02 7.04 3.11
C THR A 304 17.65 5.70 2.49
N HIS A 305 17.32 5.67 1.21
CA HIS A 305 16.83 4.47 0.53
C HIS A 305 17.97 3.49 0.20
N VAL A 306 19.11 3.97 -0.29
CA VAL A 306 20.27 3.10 -0.60
C VAL A 306 20.75 2.31 0.64
N PRO A 307 21.03 2.93 1.81
CA PRO A 307 21.39 2.16 3.00
C PRO A 307 20.31 1.18 3.44
N SER A 308 19.03 1.58 3.34
CA SER A 308 17.89 0.69 3.62
C SER A 308 17.90 -0.55 2.72
N ASN A 309 18.24 -0.39 1.43
CA ASN A 309 18.28 -1.50 0.47
C ASN A 309 19.52 -2.37 0.65
N ILE A 310 20.65 -1.82 1.10
CA ILE A 310 21.82 -2.60 1.52
C ILE A 310 21.45 -3.46 2.73
N LEU A 311 20.80 -2.88 3.75
CA LEU A 311 20.32 -3.63 4.92
C LEU A 311 19.35 -4.74 4.50
N LEU A 312 18.48 -4.50 3.51
CA LEU A 312 17.59 -5.50 2.98
C LEU A 312 18.34 -6.70 2.39
N ILE A 313 19.39 -6.45 1.60
CA ILE A 313 20.25 -7.50 1.02
C ILE A 313 20.97 -8.27 2.14
N LEU A 314 21.31 -7.61 3.22
CA LEU A 314 22.01 -8.24 4.37
C LEU A 314 21.08 -9.15 5.19
N VAL A 315 19.76 -8.91 5.24
CA VAL A 315 18.83 -9.76 6.03
C VAL A 315 19.04 -11.25 5.78
N PRO A 316 18.98 -11.78 4.54
CA PRO A 316 19.12 -13.21 4.29
C PRO A 316 20.55 -13.73 4.45
N LEU A 317 21.55 -12.86 4.54
CA LEU A 317 22.95 -13.21 4.75
C LEU A 317 23.30 -13.37 6.24
N MET A 318 22.39 -13.00 7.14
CA MET A 318 22.67 -13.08 8.59
C MET A 318 22.76 -14.54 9.05
N PRO A 319 23.73 -14.85 9.92
CA PRO A 319 23.98 -16.22 10.37
C PRO A 319 22.90 -16.76 11.34
N ASN A 320 22.12 -15.88 11.96
CA ASN A 320 21.09 -16.26 12.92
C ASN A 320 19.87 -15.33 12.88
N LEU A 321 18.78 -15.81 13.49
CA LEU A 321 17.50 -15.10 13.55
C LEU A 321 17.60 -13.70 14.15
N SER A 322 18.30 -13.55 15.27
CA SER A 322 18.39 -12.26 15.98
C SER A 322 19.05 -11.18 15.15
N LEU A 323 20.11 -11.50 14.41
CA LEU A 323 20.76 -10.57 13.49
C LEU A 323 19.90 -10.27 12.27
N ALA A 324 19.18 -11.26 11.72
CA ALA A 324 18.25 -11.04 10.62
C ALA A 324 17.11 -10.07 11.02
N ILE A 325 16.55 -10.25 12.22
CA ILE A 325 15.54 -9.33 12.79
C ILE A 325 16.15 -7.95 13.01
N ALA A 326 17.34 -7.85 13.58
CA ALA A 326 18.00 -6.57 13.80
C ALA A 326 18.23 -5.80 12.49
N MET A 327 18.71 -6.47 11.42
CA MET A 327 18.88 -5.86 10.09
C MET A 327 17.55 -5.41 9.50
N LEU A 328 16.49 -6.21 9.63
CA LEU A 328 15.17 -5.85 9.15
C LEU A 328 14.61 -4.64 9.91
N LEU A 329 14.70 -4.59 11.24
CA LEU A 329 14.22 -3.46 12.05
C LEU A 329 15.04 -2.19 11.79
N LEU A 330 16.37 -2.31 11.67
CA LEU A 330 17.23 -1.18 11.30
C LEU A 330 16.88 -0.65 9.91
N ARG A 331 16.59 -1.54 8.96
CA ARG A 331 16.05 -1.14 7.66
C ARG A 331 14.76 -0.33 7.79
N PHE A 332 13.78 -0.80 8.59
CA PHE A 332 12.50 -0.11 8.75
C PHE A 332 12.66 1.29 9.35
N SER A 333 13.66 1.53 10.19
CA SER A 333 13.91 2.85 10.80
C SER A 333 14.26 3.96 9.80
N ILE A 334 14.67 3.59 8.57
CA ILE A 334 15.08 4.54 7.53
C ILE A 334 14.34 4.35 6.19
N SER A 335 13.57 3.27 6.04
CA SER A 335 13.04 2.83 4.74
C SER A 335 11.86 3.63 4.21
N GLN A 336 11.16 4.40 5.05
CA GLN A 336 9.92 5.10 4.66
C GLN A 336 10.10 6.61 4.48
N MET A 337 11.32 7.13 4.57
CA MET A 337 11.59 8.55 4.36
C MET A 337 11.43 8.97 2.89
N ASP A 338 11.59 8.02 1.96
CA ASP A 338 11.43 8.28 0.52
C ASP A 338 9.97 8.57 0.13
N VAL A 339 8.98 8.01 0.83
CA VAL A 339 7.57 8.12 0.44
C VAL A 339 7.05 9.57 0.45
N PRO A 340 7.12 10.32 1.57
CA PRO A 340 6.65 11.71 1.58
C PRO A 340 7.54 12.63 0.74
N THR A 341 8.85 12.39 0.66
CA THR A 341 9.77 13.19 -0.17
C THR A 341 9.50 12.99 -1.65
N ARG A 342 9.21 11.77 -2.10
CA ARG A 342 8.82 11.44 -3.47
C ARG A 342 7.52 12.14 -3.86
N GLN A 343 6.50 12.11 -3.00
CA GLN A 343 5.25 12.81 -3.25
C GLN A 343 5.46 14.33 -3.38
N SER A 344 6.23 14.91 -2.46
CA SER A 344 6.57 16.34 -2.48
C SER A 344 7.35 16.72 -3.75
N TYR A 345 8.35 15.91 -4.13
CA TYR A 345 9.15 16.14 -5.33
C TYR A 345 8.29 16.09 -6.60
N THR A 346 7.41 15.08 -6.72
CA THR A 346 6.50 14.97 -7.87
C THR A 346 5.63 16.24 -8.01
N MET A 347 5.12 16.77 -6.90
CA MET A 347 4.31 17.99 -6.92
C MET A 347 5.13 19.26 -7.20
N ALA A 348 6.42 19.27 -6.89
CA ALA A 348 7.31 20.41 -7.14
C ALA A 348 7.70 20.53 -8.63
N VAL A 349 7.99 19.40 -9.31
CA VAL A 349 8.47 19.40 -10.69
C VAL A 349 7.35 19.41 -11.76
N VAL A 350 6.09 19.39 -11.33
CA VAL A 350 4.91 19.34 -12.22
C VAL A 350 4.15 20.66 -12.20
N ASP A 351 3.71 21.12 -13.38
CA ASP A 351 2.86 22.29 -13.52
C ASP A 351 1.66 22.22 -12.56
N PRO A 352 1.33 23.30 -11.82
CA PRO A 352 0.26 23.29 -10.83
C PRO A 352 -1.09 22.76 -11.36
N GLY A 353 -1.43 23.03 -12.63
CA GLY A 353 -2.65 22.55 -13.26
C GLY A 353 -2.65 21.06 -13.60
N GLU A 354 -1.48 20.41 -13.60
CA GLU A 354 -1.30 19.01 -13.99
C GLU A 354 -1.02 18.06 -12.80
N ARG A 355 -0.91 18.58 -11.58
CA ARG A 355 -0.54 17.82 -10.37
C ARG A 355 -1.44 16.62 -10.10
N SER A 356 -2.75 16.77 -10.32
CA SER A 356 -3.70 15.67 -10.10
C SER A 356 -3.49 14.55 -11.12
N ALA A 357 -3.31 14.90 -12.40
CA ALA A 357 -3.01 13.94 -13.46
C ALA A 357 -1.68 13.22 -13.21
N ALA A 358 -0.62 13.96 -12.82
CA ALA A 358 0.68 13.40 -12.49
C ALA A 358 0.61 12.41 -11.32
N GLY A 359 -0.12 12.75 -10.25
CA GLY A 359 -0.36 11.86 -9.12
C GLY A 359 -1.08 10.57 -9.56
N GLY A 360 -2.09 10.69 -10.40
CA GLY A 360 -2.82 9.53 -10.94
C GLY A 360 -1.93 8.63 -11.81
N VAL A 361 -1.22 9.20 -12.78
CA VAL A 361 -0.34 8.45 -13.71
C VAL A 361 0.79 7.74 -12.95
N THR A 362 1.46 8.43 -12.03
CA THR A 362 2.52 7.83 -11.22
C THR A 362 2.00 6.74 -10.28
N SER A 363 0.80 6.88 -9.73
CA SER A 363 0.17 5.88 -8.87
C SER A 363 -0.17 4.62 -9.67
N VAL A 364 -0.82 4.75 -10.83
CA VAL A 364 -1.15 3.61 -11.71
C VAL A 364 0.11 2.88 -12.17
N ALA A 365 1.16 3.62 -12.56
CA ALA A 365 2.44 3.03 -12.95
C ALA A 365 3.08 2.21 -11.81
N ARG A 366 3.03 2.71 -10.58
CA ARG A 366 3.51 1.98 -9.38
C ARG A 366 2.70 0.70 -9.15
N SER A 367 1.37 0.78 -9.22
CA SER A 367 0.50 -0.38 -9.03
C SER A 367 0.73 -1.44 -10.10
N ALA A 368 0.85 -1.03 -11.36
CA ALA A 368 1.18 -1.94 -12.47
C ALA A 368 2.56 -2.60 -12.28
N GLY A 369 3.57 -1.82 -11.84
CA GLY A 369 4.90 -2.37 -11.53
C GLY A 369 4.84 -3.40 -10.41
N SER A 370 4.21 -3.07 -9.29
CA SER A 370 4.16 -3.95 -8.12
C SER A 370 3.41 -5.26 -8.38
N SER A 371 2.44 -5.27 -9.28
CA SER A 371 1.61 -6.45 -9.52
C SER A 371 2.34 -7.62 -10.16
N LEU A 372 3.46 -7.39 -10.86
CA LEU A 372 4.18 -8.43 -11.60
C LEU A 372 5.20 -9.20 -10.73
N ALA A 373 5.69 -8.62 -9.64
CA ALA A 373 6.76 -9.22 -8.86
C ALA A 373 6.34 -10.48 -8.05
N PRO A 374 5.14 -10.59 -7.47
CA PRO A 374 4.81 -11.74 -6.64
C PRO A 374 4.82 -13.08 -7.38
N VAL A 375 4.42 -13.14 -8.67
CA VAL A 375 4.51 -14.37 -9.45
C VAL A 375 5.97 -14.81 -9.66
N LEU A 376 6.88 -13.84 -9.81
CA LEU A 376 8.31 -14.14 -9.92
C LEU A 376 8.88 -14.56 -8.56
N ALA A 377 8.47 -13.89 -7.49
CA ALA A 377 8.84 -14.29 -6.12
C ALA A 377 8.38 -15.72 -5.82
N GLY A 378 7.15 -16.09 -6.18
CA GLY A 378 6.62 -17.44 -6.02
C GLY A 378 7.46 -18.47 -6.77
N LYS A 379 7.84 -18.19 -8.03
CA LYS A 379 8.73 -19.07 -8.83
C LYS A 379 10.11 -19.24 -8.18
N LEU A 380 10.69 -18.18 -7.63
CA LEU A 380 11.99 -18.25 -6.93
C LEU A 380 11.89 -19.09 -5.66
N LEU A 381 10.83 -18.89 -4.87
CA LEU A 381 10.59 -19.68 -3.65
C LEU A 381 10.39 -21.16 -3.98
N SER A 382 9.57 -21.48 -4.97
CA SER A 382 9.35 -22.86 -5.47
C SER A 382 10.62 -23.54 -6.01
N ALA A 383 11.54 -22.76 -6.58
CA ALA A 383 12.87 -23.24 -6.98
C ALA A 383 13.87 -23.35 -5.82
N SER A 384 13.41 -23.28 -4.57
CA SER A 384 14.23 -23.29 -3.35
C SER A 384 15.22 -22.12 -3.23
N MET A 385 15.03 -21.06 -4.02
CA MET A 385 15.84 -19.85 -3.98
C MET A 385 15.29 -18.84 -2.96
N LEU A 386 15.15 -19.27 -1.70
CA LEU A 386 14.48 -18.50 -0.63
C LEU A 386 15.01 -17.07 -0.44
N ASN A 387 16.30 -16.85 -0.67
CA ASN A 387 16.94 -15.55 -0.46
C ASN A 387 16.87 -14.62 -1.68
N ALA A 388 16.58 -15.17 -2.87
CA ALA A 388 16.59 -14.41 -4.12
C ALA A 388 15.64 -13.21 -4.15
N PRO A 389 14.44 -13.27 -3.58
CA PRO A 389 13.55 -12.11 -3.50
C PRO A 389 14.18 -10.88 -2.81
N PHE A 390 14.98 -11.09 -1.75
CA PHE A 390 15.65 -10.01 -1.04
C PHE A 390 16.76 -9.37 -1.89
N PHE A 391 17.56 -10.18 -2.59
CA PHE A 391 18.63 -9.70 -3.45
C PHE A 391 18.08 -8.93 -4.65
N LEU A 392 17.03 -9.45 -5.30
CA LEU A 392 16.37 -8.76 -6.40
C LEU A 392 15.73 -7.46 -5.94
N ALA A 393 14.99 -7.49 -4.84
CA ALA A 393 14.37 -6.29 -4.28
C ALA A 393 15.43 -5.22 -3.97
N GLY A 394 16.46 -5.56 -3.18
CA GLY A 394 17.49 -4.61 -2.79
C GLY A 394 18.31 -4.11 -3.99
N GLY A 395 18.72 -5.01 -4.89
CA GLY A 395 19.50 -4.65 -6.08
C GLY A 395 18.74 -3.74 -7.04
N LEU A 396 17.50 -4.07 -7.39
CA LEU A 396 16.67 -3.25 -8.27
C LEU A 396 16.33 -1.88 -7.66
N LYS A 397 16.12 -1.83 -6.34
CA LYS A 397 15.90 -0.56 -5.64
C LYS A 397 17.16 0.32 -5.63
N ILE A 398 18.34 -0.25 -5.49
CA ILE A 398 19.60 0.51 -5.63
C ILE A 398 19.75 1.02 -7.06
N VAL A 399 19.44 0.22 -8.08
CA VAL A 399 19.42 0.67 -9.48
C VAL A 399 18.44 1.84 -9.67
N TYR A 400 17.23 1.73 -9.11
CA TYR A 400 16.27 2.83 -9.11
C TYR A 400 16.85 4.10 -8.49
N ASP A 401 17.48 4.00 -7.31
CA ASP A 401 18.06 5.14 -6.58
C ASP A 401 19.14 5.83 -7.41
N VAL A 402 20.03 5.05 -8.02
CA VAL A 402 21.10 5.57 -8.89
C VAL A 402 20.53 6.27 -10.12
N LEU A 403 19.53 5.66 -10.77
CA LEU A 403 18.88 6.24 -11.94
C LEU A 403 18.10 7.52 -11.58
N LEU A 404 17.41 7.53 -10.45
CA LEU A 404 16.71 8.71 -9.94
C LEU A 404 17.69 9.86 -9.68
N TYR A 405 18.77 9.58 -8.95
CA TYR A 405 19.78 10.57 -8.62
C TYR A 405 20.44 11.18 -9.87
N ARG A 406 20.88 10.33 -10.81
CA ARG A 406 21.48 10.79 -12.07
C ARG A 406 20.52 11.61 -12.92
N SER A 407 19.24 11.27 -12.89
CA SER A 407 18.22 11.90 -13.73
C SER A 407 17.77 13.27 -13.23
N PHE A 408 17.77 13.47 -11.92
CA PHE A 408 17.07 14.60 -11.31
C PHE A 408 17.92 15.45 -10.37
N ARG A 409 19.17 15.07 -10.05
CA ARG A 409 20.05 15.90 -9.19
C ARG A 409 20.31 17.31 -9.73
N ALA A 410 20.35 17.47 -11.05
CA ALA A 410 20.59 18.77 -11.69
C ALA A 410 19.37 19.72 -11.60
N SER A 411 18.14 19.19 -11.48
CA SER A 411 16.94 19.99 -11.30
C SER A 411 16.86 20.63 -9.92
N GLN A 412 17.46 20.02 -8.91
CA GLN A 412 17.52 20.54 -7.54
C GLN A 412 18.28 21.87 -7.44
N ALA A 413 19.32 22.04 -8.25
CA ALA A 413 20.12 23.28 -8.27
C ALA A 413 19.34 24.51 -8.78
N ASN A 414 18.20 24.33 -9.43
CA ASN A 414 17.35 25.41 -9.93
C ASN A 414 16.19 25.77 -8.97
N GLU A 415 15.86 24.91 -7.99
CA GLU A 415 14.80 25.17 -7.01
C GLU A 415 15.31 25.84 -5.73
N GLU A 416 16.63 25.77 -5.47
CA GLU A 416 17.30 26.42 -4.33
C GLU A 416 17.83 27.84 -4.66
N LYS A 417 17.63 28.33 -5.90
CA LYS A 417 17.89 29.73 -6.32
C LYS A 417 16.57 30.50 -6.41
#